data_39ec7da6a843ea8ddd5357f5ae8b972f
#
_entry.id   39ec7da6a843ea8ddd5357f5ae8b972f
#
_cell.length_a   1.000
_cell.length_b   1.000
_cell.length_c   1.000
_cell.angle_alpha   90.00
_cell.angle_beta   90.00
_cell.angle_gamma   90.00
#
_symmetry.space_group_name_H-M   'P 1'
#
loop_
_entity.id
_entity.type
_entity.pdbx_description
1 polymer ?
#
loop_
_entity_poly.entity_id
_entity_poly.type
_entity_poly.pdbx_seq_one_letter_code
_entity_poly.pdbx_strand_id
1 'polypeptide(L)'
;VYGYSKLGWDKIDNSLVFRYNNLIAKEPTKKKYIYNGNICLNHKGSLDEWCNMIQNEVCGNIPMSYLLMASFASPLLSILNFSHDFGSILFCLCNNSSKGKSTTAMLCASLYSSPVLNKGVAITFNGTENALQEFLSQINGLSVVFDELGSSTITNLERLMYNFCLGRSKLRLNGNASLQEVKEFSSVIFTTSEISFVSEKSMDGIKTRVFQIDDTLTKNAENSDNIKSIAMANYGVAGNKYLQMLVDKGQEEIESDYQKCKIFFLKRIKILMISGSQNTQT
;
A
#
# COMPACT_ATOMS: atom_id res chain seq x y z
N VAL A 1 11.22 -28.85 2.08
CA VAL A 1 10.63 -27.62 2.60
C VAL A 1 11.50 -26.46 2.16
N TYR A 2 10.90 -25.41 1.63
CA TYR A 2 11.59 -24.20 1.16
C TYR A 2 11.11 -22.99 1.97
N GLY A 3 12.05 -22.23 2.55
CA GLY A 3 11.76 -20.99 3.26
C GLY A 3 11.77 -19.80 2.31
N TYR A 4 10.95 -18.77 2.58
CA TYR A 4 11.00 -17.48 1.93
C TYR A 4 10.76 -16.34 2.94
N SER A 5 11.44 -15.23 2.75
CA SER A 5 11.31 -14.04 3.60
C SER A 5 10.76 -12.82 2.84
N LYS A 6 10.93 -12.79 1.51
CA LYS A 6 10.40 -11.71 0.67
C LYS A 6 8.96 -12.04 0.26
N LEU A 7 8.06 -11.07 0.44
CA LEU A 7 6.64 -11.17 0.07
C LEU A 7 6.41 -10.73 -1.38
N GLY A 8 5.25 -11.05 -1.93
CA GLY A 8 4.81 -10.61 -3.24
C GLY A 8 4.70 -11.70 -4.28
N TRP A 9 4.50 -11.29 -5.51
CA TRP A 9 4.35 -12.19 -6.64
C TRP A 9 5.60 -12.98 -6.94
N ASP A 10 5.40 -14.25 -7.31
CA ASP A 10 6.45 -15.15 -7.77
C ASP A 10 5.89 -16.18 -8.77
N LYS A 11 6.77 -16.92 -9.42
CA LYS A 11 6.42 -18.06 -10.27
C LYS A 11 7.08 -19.33 -9.73
N ILE A 12 6.26 -20.31 -9.40
CA ILE A 12 6.70 -21.64 -8.95
C ILE A 12 6.14 -22.66 -9.92
N ASP A 13 7.02 -23.50 -10.48
CA ASP A 13 6.65 -24.51 -11.49
C ASP A 13 5.81 -23.90 -12.65
N ASN A 14 6.17 -22.71 -13.13
CA ASN A 14 5.47 -21.88 -14.12
C ASN A 14 4.08 -21.36 -13.70
N SER A 15 3.64 -21.61 -12.48
CA SER A 15 2.37 -21.11 -11.95
C SER A 15 2.58 -19.82 -11.17
N LEU A 16 1.69 -18.86 -11.39
CA LEU A 16 1.66 -17.61 -10.64
C LEU A 16 1.26 -17.89 -9.18
N VAL A 17 2.03 -17.36 -8.25
CA VAL A 17 1.78 -17.49 -6.81
C VAL A 17 1.99 -16.15 -6.12
N PHE A 18 1.42 -15.99 -4.93
CA PHE A 18 1.72 -14.85 -4.06
C PHE A 18 2.33 -15.35 -2.74
N ARG A 19 3.52 -14.89 -2.43
CA ARG A 19 4.21 -15.15 -1.16
C ARG A 19 3.65 -14.22 -0.08
N TYR A 20 2.94 -14.80 0.87
CA TYR A 20 2.32 -14.11 1.99
C TYR A 20 2.73 -14.79 3.32
N ASN A 21 1.89 -14.80 4.37
CA ASN A 21 2.13 -15.62 5.57
C ASN A 21 2.14 -17.13 5.28
N ASN A 22 1.44 -17.53 4.23
CA ASN A 22 1.50 -18.81 3.56
C ASN A 22 1.62 -18.55 2.05
N LEU A 23 2.06 -19.54 1.30
CA LEU A 23 2.08 -19.45 -0.14
C LEU A 23 0.64 -19.55 -0.68
N ILE A 24 0.21 -18.51 -1.39
CA ILE A 24 -1.08 -18.48 -2.06
C ILE A 24 -0.87 -18.94 -3.50
N ALA A 25 -1.49 -20.03 -3.87
CA ALA A 25 -1.40 -20.66 -5.20
C ALA A 25 -2.77 -21.12 -5.65
N LYS A 26 -3.00 -21.17 -6.96
CA LYS A 26 -4.23 -21.71 -7.54
C LYS A 26 -4.34 -23.22 -7.30
N GLU A 27 -3.25 -23.93 -7.49
CA GLU A 27 -3.15 -25.37 -7.28
C GLU A 27 -2.09 -25.69 -6.23
N PRO A 28 -2.24 -26.82 -5.49
CA PRO A 28 -1.24 -27.23 -4.52
C PRO A 28 0.14 -27.40 -5.16
N THR A 29 1.15 -26.81 -4.55
CA THR A 29 2.53 -26.91 -5.02
C THR A 29 3.13 -28.28 -4.63
N LYS A 30 3.98 -28.83 -5.51
CA LYS A 30 4.68 -30.11 -5.25
C LYS A 30 5.58 -30.06 -4.01
N LYS A 31 6.04 -28.89 -3.64
CA LYS A 31 6.96 -28.65 -2.52
C LYS A 31 6.27 -27.80 -1.47
N LYS A 32 6.59 -28.04 -0.20
CA LYS A 32 6.09 -27.22 0.91
C LYS A 32 6.91 -25.94 1.02
N TYR A 33 6.24 -24.78 1.00
CA TYR A 33 6.83 -23.45 1.19
C TYR A 33 6.38 -22.88 2.53
N ILE A 34 7.31 -22.26 3.27
CA ILE A 34 7.06 -21.70 4.61
C ILE A 34 7.64 -20.30 4.65
N TYR A 35 6.84 -19.33 5.09
CA TYR A 35 7.32 -18.00 5.39
C TYR A 35 8.20 -18.02 6.64
N ASN A 36 9.40 -17.47 6.52
CA ASN A 36 10.40 -17.35 7.61
C ASN A 36 10.93 -15.93 7.76
N GLY A 37 10.20 -14.93 7.24
CA GLY A 37 10.54 -13.51 7.39
C GLY A 37 10.14 -12.97 8.77
N ASN A 38 10.56 -11.74 9.03
CA ASN A 38 10.37 -11.08 10.34
C ASN A 38 9.07 -10.27 10.43
N ILE A 39 8.29 -10.16 9.34
CA ILE A 39 7.06 -9.38 9.33
C ILE A 39 5.91 -10.27 9.76
N CYS A 40 5.22 -9.87 10.83
CA CYS A 40 4.08 -10.63 11.34
C CYS A 40 2.83 -10.38 10.47
N LEU A 41 2.46 -11.39 9.69
CA LEU A 41 1.30 -11.35 8.78
C LEU A 41 0.13 -12.21 9.29
N ASN A 42 -0.01 -12.32 10.59
CA ASN A 42 -1.11 -13.06 11.18
C ASN A 42 -2.45 -12.42 10.78
N HIS A 43 -3.45 -13.26 10.59
CA HIS A 43 -4.84 -12.85 10.42
C HIS A 43 -5.65 -13.21 11.68
N LYS A 44 -6.69 -12.44 11.92
CA LYS A 44 -7.60 -12.63 13.06
C LYS A 44 -9.01 -12.22 12.66
N GLY A 45 -10.01 -12.84 13.29
CA GLY A 45 -11.40 -12.48 13.18
C GLY A 45 -12.09 -13.03 11.93
N SER A 46 -13.13 -12.35 11.49
CA SER A 46 -14.05 -12.76 10.43
C SER A 46 -14.01 -11.79 9.27
N LEU A 47 -14.08 -12.32 8.04
CA LEU A 47 -14.24 -11.52 6.83
C LEU A 47 -15.58 -10.75 6.86
N ASP A 48 -16.64 -11.40 7.31
CA ASP A 48 -17.97 -10.81 7.34
C ASP A 48 -18.03 -9.60 8.30
N GLU A 49 -17.42 -9.71 9.48
CA GLU A 49 -17.30 -8.59 10.43
C GLU A 49 -16.49 -7.44 9.84
N TRP A 50 -15.38 -7.75 9.14
CA TRP A 50 -14.58 -6.73 8.46
C TRP A 50 -15.40 -6.06 7.34
N CYS A 51 -16.12 -6.82 6.51
CA CYS A 51 -16.96 -6.28 5.45
C CYS A 51 -18.12 -5.45 6.01
N ASN A 52 -18.75 -5.88 7.09
CA ASN A 52 -19.83 -5.11 7.77
C ASN A 52 -19.28 -3.77 8.28
N MET A 53 -18.08 -3.74 8.85
CA MET A 53 -17.41 -2.48 9.21
C MET A 53 -17.24 -1.56 8.00
N ILE A 54 -16.77 -2.08 6.87
CA ILE A 54 -16.61 -1.26 5.64
C ILE A 54 -17.96 -0.69 5.21
N GLN A 55 -18.99 -1.52 5.18
CA GLN A 55 -20.34 -1.11 4.75
C GLN A 55 -20.92 0.00 5.64
N ASN A 56 -20.78 -0.12 6.96
CA ASN A 56 -21.43 0.77 7.91
C ASN A 56 -20.62 2.02 8.23
N GLU A 57 -19.29 1.90 8.29
CA GLU A 57 -18.43 2.95 8.81
C GLU A 57 -17.62 3.67 7.72
N VAL A 58 -17.30 2.99 6.60
CA VAL A 58 -16.42 3.51 5.54
C VAL A 58 -17.19 3.93 4.30
N CYS A 59 -18.18 3.14 3.85
CA CYS A 59 -18.99 3.45 2.69
C CYS A 59 -19.69 4.81 2.84
N GLY A 60 -19.65 5.61 1.78
CA GLY A 60 -20.15 6.99 1.78
C GLY A 60 -19.13 8.04 2.25
N ASN A 61 -18.00 7.63 2.83
CA ASN A 61 -16.85 8.51 3.05
C ASN A 61 -15.88 8.36 1.88
N ILE A 62 -15.93 9.30 0.92
CA ILE A 62 -15.17 9.23 -0.32
C ILE A 62 -13.65 9.18 -0.08
N PRO A 63 -13.03 10.08 0.71
CA PRO A 63 -11.58 10.04 0.94
C PRO A 63 -11.11 8.74 1.57
N MET A 64 -11.79 8.25 2.61
CA MET A 64 -11.42 7.00 3.28
C MET A 64 -11.60 5.78 2.36
N SER A 65 -12.71 5.72 1.61
CA SER A 65 -12.97 4.66 0.64
C SER A 65 -11.89 4.63 -0.46
N TYR A 66 -11.48 5.80 -0.96
CA TYR A 66 -10.43 5.93 -1.95
C TYR A 66 -9.08 5.38 -1.44
N LEU A 67 -8.69 5.73 -0.21
CA LEU A 67 -7.45 5.26 0.40
C LEU A 67 -7.48 3.74 0.66
N LEU A 68 -8.62 3.20 1.08
CA LEU A 68 -8.78 1.76 1.21
C LEU A 68 -8.67 1.05 -0.15
N MET A 69 -9.31 1.58 -1.21
CA MET A 69 -9.15 1.05 -2.57
C MET A 69 -7.71 1.13 -3.06
N ALA A 70 -6.99 2.20 -2.73
CA ALA A 70 -5.55 2.30 -3.02
C ALA A 70 -4.75 1.20 -2.30
N SER A 71 -5.13 0.83 -1.07
CA SER A 71 -4.52 -0.31 -0.37
C SER A 71 -4.74 -1.64 -1.12
N PHE A 72 -5.95 -1.89 -1.64
CA PHE A 72 -6.23 -3.04 -2.50
C PHE A 72 -5.45 -3.00 -3.84
N ALA A 73 -5.15 -1.81 -4.36
CA ALA A 73 -4.39 -1.69 -5.60
C ALA A 73 -2.91 -2.07 -5.47
N SER A 74 -2.38 -2.20 -4.25
CA SER A 74 -0.95 -2.46 -4.02
C SER A 74 -0.41 -3.71 -4.74
N PRO A 75 -1.04 -4.91 -4.68
CA PRO A 75 -0.56 -6.07 -5.43
C PRO A 75 -0.65 -5.88 -6.95
N LEU A 76 -1.57 -5.03 -7.44
CA LEU A 76 -1.69 -4.75 -8.86
C LEU A 76 -0.52 -3.93 -9.40
N LEU A 77 0.05 -3.01 -8.60
CA LEU A 77 1.24 -2.25 -9.00
C LEU A 77 2.41 -3.15 -9.36
N SER A 78 2.64 -4.20 -8.57
CA SER A 78 3.78 -5.09 -8.76
C SER A 78 3.58 -6.10 -9.89
N ILE A 79 2.36 -6.57 -10.15
CA ILE A 79 2.10 -7.55 -11.22
C ILE A 79 1.96 -6.90 -12.60
N LEU A 80 1.41 -5.69 -12.67
CA LEU A 80 1.23 -4.93 -13.91
C LEU A 80 2.52 -4.25 -14.40
N ASN A 81 3.60 -4.39 -13.66
CA ASN A 81 4.95 -3.96 -14.02
C ASN A 81 5.05 -2.48 -14.46
N PHE A 82 4.49 -1.58 -13.66
CA PHE A 82 4.66 -0.12 -13.85
C PHE A 82 6.07 0.38 -13.50
N SER A 83 7.02 -0.51 -13.25
CA SER A 83 8.35 -0.23 -12.72
C SER A 83 9.23 0.69 -13.58
N HIS A 84 8.87 0.91 -14.84
CA HIS A 84 9.59 1.85 -15.70
C HIS A 84 9.34 3.31 -15.34
N ASP A 85 8.13 3.64 -14.86
CA ASP A 85 7.72 5.00 -14.56
C ASP A 85 7.76 5.32 -13.06
N PHE A 86 7.30 4.39 -12.23
CA PHE A 86 7.33 4.49 -10.77
C PHE A 86 7.25 3.11 -10.12
N GLY A 87 8.03 2.89 -9.06
CA GLY A 87 7.99 1.62 -8.32
C GLY A 87 6.85 1.58 -7.30
N SER A 88 6.64 2.67 -6.55
CA SER A 88 5.61 2.75 -5.50
C SER A 88 4.83 4.06 -5.59
N ILE A 89 3.61 4.04 -5.06
CA ILE A 89 2.76 5.23 -4.91
C ILE A 89 2.69 5.57 -3.43
N LEU A 90 2.85 6.86 -3.11
CA LEU A 90 2.85 7.33 -1.74
C LEU A 90 1.67 8.28 -1.49
N PHE A 91 0.89 7.99 -0.45
CA PHE A 91 -0.15 8.83 0.09
C PHE A 91 0.31 9.43 1.44
N CYS A 92 0.36 10.75 1.52
CA CYS A 92 0.62 11.47 2.75
C CYS A 92 -0.70 11.98 3.32
N LEU A 93 -1.14 11.41 4.42
CA LEU A 93 -2.31 11.85 5.16
C LEU A 93 -1.87 13.00 6.07
N CYS A 94 -2.01 14.22 5.59
CA CYS A 94 -1.54 15.42 6.28
C CYS A 94 -2.73 16.29 6.66
N ASN A 95 -2.96 16.46 7.95
CA ASN A 95 -4.01 17.28 8.48
C ASN A 95 -3.74 17.58 9.97
N ASN A 96 -4.49 18.53 10.54
CA ASN A 96 -4.50 18.74 11.98
C ASN A 96 -4.89 17.47 12.74
N SER A 97 -4.56 17.42 14.03
CA SER A 97 -4.93 16.30 14.91
C SER A 97 -6.44 16.04 14.88
N SER A 98 -6.83 14.81 15.17
CA SER A 98 -8.24 14.37 15.29
C SER A 98 -9.07 14.38 13.99
N LYS A 99 -8.43 14.31 12.82
CA LYS A 99 -9.11 14.22 11.51
C LYS A 99 -9.18 12.80 10.93
N GLY A 100 -8.82 11.78 11.71
CA GLY A 100 -8.93 10.38 11.31
C GLY A 100 -7.74 9.80 10.54
N LYS A 101 -6.57 10.49 10.49
CA LYS A 101 -5.36 9.99 9.82
C LYS A 101 -4.95 8.59 10.28
N SER A 102 -4.68 8.44 11.58
CA SER A 102 -4.26 7.16 12.16
C SER A 102 -5.34 6.09 12.04
N THR A 103 -6.64 6.46 12.13
CA THR A 103 -7.76 5.53 11.92
C THR A 103 -7.74 4.98 10.51
N THR A 104 -7.58 5.83 9.50
CA THR A 104 -7.52 5.42 8.10
C THR A 104 -6.26 4.60 7.81
N ALA A 105 -5.11 4.99 8.38
CA ALA A 105 -3.88 4.22 8.28
C ALA A 105 -4.03 2.81 8.89
N MET A 106 -4.65 2.70 10.07
CA MET A 106 -4.98 1.42 10.71
C MET A 106 -5.94 0.58 9.86
N LEU A 107 -6.97 1.20 9.27
CA LEU A 107 -7.89 0.54 8.36
C LEU A 107 -7.15 -0.05 7.16
N CYS A 108 -6.30 0.73 6.49
CA CYS A 108 -5.49 0.28 5.36
C CYS A 108 -4.54 -0.87 5.74
N ALA A 109 -3.90 -0.80 6.92
CA ALA A 109 -3.03 -1.86 7.42
C ALA A 109 -3.81 -3.13 7.76
N SER A 110 -5.04 -3.02 8.28
CA SER A 110 -5.88 -4.16 8.66
C SER A 110 -6.23 -5.07 7.49
N LEU A 111 -6.13 -4.57 6.26
CA LEU A 111 -6.33 -5.37 5.06
C LEU A 111 -5.38 -6.58 5.02
N TYR A 112 -4.10 -6.39 5.35
CA TYR A 112 -3.07 -7.42 5.19
C TYR A 112 -2.49 -7.97 6.51
N SER A 113 -2.56 -7.25 7.62
CA SER A 113 -1.97 -7.68 8.89
C SER A 113 -2.62 -6.98 10.08
N SER A 114 -2.11 -7.27 11.28
CA SER A 114 -2.46 -6.48 12.46
C SER A 114 -2.24 -4.98 12.19
N PRO A 115 -3.22 -4.12 12.48
CA PRO A 115 -3.09 -2.67 12.34
C PRO A 115 -2.27 -2.02 13.48
N VAL A 116 -1.85 -2.80 14.47
CA VAL A 116 -1.01 -2.31 15.58
C VAL A 116 0.39 -2.01 15.06
N LEU A 117 0.90 -0.81 15.37
CA LEU A 117 2.23 -0.40 14.99
C LEU A 117 3.31 -1.40 15.39
N ASN A 118 4.26 -1.65 14.50
CA ASN A 118 5.38 -2.57 14.65
C ASN A 118 4.97 -4.06 14.81
N LYS A 119 3.71 -4.40 14.45
CA LYS A 119 3.20 -5.77 14.48
C LYS A 119 2.63 -6.25 13.13
N GLY A 120 3.17 -5.74 12.02
CA GLY A 120 2.71 -6.11 10.69
C GLY A 120 3.23 -5.16 9.62
N VAL A 121 2.35 -4.73 8.70
CA VAL A 121 2.69 -3.80 7.63
C VAL A 121 2.66 -2.32 8.07
N ALA A 122 2.28 -2.05 9.32
CA ALA A 122 2.30 -0.71 9.91
C ALA A 122 3.48 -0.57 10.88
N ILE A 123 4.35 0.39 10.63
CA ILE A 123 5.50 0.71 11.51
C ILE A 123 5.59 2.22 11.75
N THR A 124 6.29 2.58 12.84
CA THR A 124 6.62 4.00 13.08
C THR A 124 7.66 4.50 12.08
N PHE A 125 7.58 5.77 11.74
CA PHE A 125 8.59 6.43 10.90
C PHE A 125 9.93 6.68 11.64
N ASN A 126 9.98 6.45 12.95
CA ASN A 126 11.17 6.61 13.76
C ASN A 126 12.16 5.46 13.51
N GLY A 127 12.94 5.59 12.45
CA GLY A 127 13.95 4.61 12.05
C GLY A 127 14.99 5.22 11.12
N THR A 128 16.07 4.50 10.87
CA THR A 128 17.07 4.92 9.89
C THR A 128 16.54 4.71 8.47
N GLU A 129 16.97 5.55 7.51
CA GLU A 129 16.62 5.37 6.10
C GLU A 129 16.84 3.94 5.60
N ASN A 130 17.94 3.32 6.06
CA ASN A 130 18.29 1.95 5.67
C ASN A 130 17.28 0.92 6.19
N ALA A 131 16.84 1.06 7.44
CA ALA A 131 15.87 0.16 8.05
C ALA A 131 14.51 0.26 7.34
N LEU A 132 14.08 1.48 6.99
CA LEU A 132 12.83 1.70 6.30
C LEU A 132 12.87 1.14 4.87
N GLN A 133 13.98 1.31 4.14
CA GLN A 133 14.18 0.72 2.81
C GLN A 133 14.24 -0.81 2.87
N GLU A 134 14.91 -1.37 3.89
CA GLU A 134 14.96 -2.82 4.10
C GLU A 134 13.56 -3.39 4.35
N PHE A 135 12.77 -2.73 5.20
CA PHE A 135 11.40 -3.11 5.46
C PHE A 135 10.56 -3.13 4.17
N LEU A 136 10.61 -2.05 3.36
CA LEU A 136 9.92 -1.99 2.06
C LEU A 136 10.37 -3.10 1.11
N SER A 137 11.65 -3.44 1.10
CA SER A 137 12.19 -4.47 0.19
C SER A 137 11.68 -5.88 0.52
N GLN A 138 11.25 -6.11 1.76
CA GLN A 138 10.66 -7.39 2.19
C GLN A 138 9.18 -7.46 1.88
N ILE A 139 8.50 -6.29 1.76
CA ILE A 139 7.06 -6.20 1.48
C ILE A 139 6.86 -5.74 0.04
N ASN A 140 6.69 -6.68 -0.88
CA ASN A 140 6.41 -6.36 -2.27
C ASN A 140 4.96 -6.69 -2.60
N GLY A 141 4.20 -5.73 -3.12
CA GLY A 141 2.80 -5.91 -3.50
C GLY A 141 1.80 -5.82 -2.34
N LEU A 142 2.22 -5.50 -1.12
CA LEU A 142 1.29 -5.17 -0.03
C LEU A 142 1.37 -3.69 0.30
N SER A 143 0.28 -3.10 0.77
CA SER A 143 0.32 -1.73 1.27
C SER A 143 1.04 -1.64 2.61
N VAL A 144 1.76 -0.54 2.80
CA VAL A 144 2.58 -0.27 3.99
C VAL A 144 2.15 1.04 4.62
N VAL A 145 2.17 1.09 5.94
CA VAL A 145 1.93 2.30 6.71
C VAL A 145 3.19 2.69 7.46
N PHE A 146 3.66 3.92 7.24
CA PHE A 146 4.65 4.59 8.05
C PHE A 146 3.96 5.68 8.86
N ASP A 147 3.70 5.42 10.13
CA ASP A 147 2.99 6.35 11.00
C ASP A 147 3.94 7.39 11.59
N GLU A 148 3.42 8.62 11.74
CA GLU A 148 4.07 9.72 12.44
C GLU A 148 5.37 10.24 11.77
N LEU A 149 5.24 10.76 10.55
CA LEU A 149 6.35 11.37 9.80
C LEU A 149 7.10 12.44 10.61
N GLY A 150 6.39 13.18 11.46
CA GLY A 150 6.97 14.19 12.34
C GLY A 150 7.95 13.66 13.39
N SER A 151 7.94 12.36 13.71
CA SER A 151 8.88 11.72 14.62
C SER A 151 10.23 11.38 13.96
N SER A 152 10.36 11.59 12.67
CA SER A 152 11.56 11.24 11.91
C SER A 152 12.76 12.11 12.29
N THR A 153 13.90 11.48 12.48
CA THR A 153 15.21 12.15 12.65
C THR A 153 15.95 12.31 11.31
N ILE A 154 15.36 11.89 10.20
CA ILE A 154 15.96 11.94 8.87
C ILE A 154 15.91 13.36 8.34
N THR A 155 17.09 13.94 8.05
CA THR A 155 17.22 15.35 7.65
C THR A 155 16.66 15.67 6.26
N ASN A 156 16.65 14.72 5.35
CA ASN A 156 16.15 14.91 3.98
C ASN A 156 15.00 13.94 3.67
N LEU A 157 13.84 14.24 4.25
CA LEU A 157 12.61 13.46 4.07
C LEU A 157 12.13 13.45 2.61
N GLU A 158 12.26 14.56 1.90
CA GLU A 158 11.85 14.70 0.52
C GLU A 158 12.60 13.70 -0.39
N ARG A 159 13.91 13.62 -0.22
CA ARG A 159 14.75 12.66 -0.94
C ARG A 159 14.42 11.21 -0.58
N LEU A 160 14.12 10.94 0.70
CA LEU A 160 13.71 9.62 1.14
C LEU A 160 12.41 9.18 0.47
N MET A 161 11.38 10.05 0.48
CA MET A 161 10.10 9.78 -0.17
C MET A 161 10.24 9.59 -1.67
N TYR A 162 11.09 10.40 -2.30
CA TYR A 162 11.41 10.21 -3.71
C TYR A 162 12.01 8.81 -3.98
N ASN A 163 12.95 8.36 -3.14
CA ASN A 163 13.53 7.03 -3.25
C ASN A 163 12.50 5.92 -3.04
N PHE A 164 11.55 6.11 -2.12
CA PHE A 164 10.43 5.18 -1.93
C PHE A 164 9.58 5.08 -3.19
N CYS A 165 9.25 6.20 -3.81
CA CYS A 165 8.48 6.22 -5.05
C CYS A 165 9.23 5.60 -6.24
N LEU A 166 10.56 5.64 -6.25
CA LEU A 166 11.36 4.94 -7.27
C LEU A 166 11.29 3.41 -7.12
N GLY A 167 10.87 2.89 -5.96
CA GLY A 167 10.71 1.46 -5.72
C GLY A 167 12.01 0.66 -5.73
N ARG A 168 13.14 1.29 -5.41
CA ARG A 168 14.44 0.63 -5.35
C ARG A 168 15.33 1.17 -4.25
N SER A 169 16.15 0.29 -3.66
CA SER A 169 17.13 0.68 -2.65
C SER A 169 18.28 1.45 -3.25
N LYS A 170 19.00 2.21 -2.41
CA LYS A 170 20.27 2.84 -2.82
C LYS A 170 21.30 1.79 -3.18
N LEU A 171 22.09 2.07 -4.21
CA LEU A 171 23.28 1.30 -4.56
C LEU A 171 24.32 1.45 -3.43
N ARG A 172 24.88 0.34 -2.96
CA ARG A 172 25.84 0.30 -1.85
C ARG A 172 26.98 -0.67 -2.15
N LEU A 173 28.09 -0.45 -1.49
CA LEU A 173 29.16 -1.43 -1.40
C LEU A 173 28.95 -2.32 -0.17
N ASN A 174 29.27 -3.59 -0.29
CA ASN A 174 29.39 -4.50 0.85
C ASN A 174 30.78 -4.33 1.52
N GLY A 175 31.01 -5.05 2.62
CA GLY A 175 32.29 -5.00 3.36
C GLY A 175 33.53 -5.41 2.52
N ASN A 176 33.33 -6.07 1.37
CA ASN A 176 34.39 -6.49 0.45
C ASN A 176 34.52 -5.53 -0.76
N ALA A 177 33.99 -4.32 -0.67
CA ALA A 177 33.99 -3.31 -1.74
C ALA A 177 33.34 -3.76 -3.07
N SER A 178 32.49 -4.81 -3.05
CA SER A 178 31.66 -5.18 -4.18
C SER A 178 30.26 -4.56 -4.06
N LEU A 179 29.59 -4.33 -5.19
CA LEU A 179 28.26 -3.77 -5.23
C LEU A 179 27.24 -4.74 -4.56
N GLN A 180 26.43 -4.21 -3.66
CA GLN A 180 25.26 -4.93 -3.18
C GLN A 180 24.17 -4.95 -4.24
N GLU A 181 23.40 -6.03 -4.29
CA GLU A 181 22.23 -6.12 -5.15
C GLU A 181 21.22 -5.01 -4.79
N VAL A 182 20.75 -4.29 -5.81
CA VAL A 182 19.69 -3.29 -5.65
C VAL A 182 18.39 -4.02 -5.39
N LYS A 183 17.80 -3.81 -4.24
CA LYS A 183 16.51 -4.38 -3.88
C LYS A 183 15.40 -3.55 -4.51
N GLU A 184 14.49 -4.24 -5.20
CA GLU A 184 13.31 -3.62 -5.80
C GLU A 184 12.06 -3.94 -4.98
N PHE A 185 11.13 -2.98 -4.94
CA PHE A 185 9.84 -3.12 -4.29
C PHE A 185 8.79 -2.27 -5.02
N SER A 186 7.55 -2.71 -4.97
CA SER A 186 6.41 -2.00 -5.52
C SER A 186 5.24 -2.13 -4.56
N SER A 187 4.83 -1.01 -3.97
CA SER A 187 3.83 -0.97 -2.91
C SER A 187 3.06 0.35 -2.91
N VAL A 188 1.85 0.33 -2.38
CA VAL A 188 1.20 1.58 -1.96
C VAL A 188 1.64 1.89 -0.54
N ILE A 189 2.19 3.07 -0.35
CA ILE A 189 2.75 3.53 0.92
C ILE A 189 1.86 4.64 1.47
N PHE A 190 1.41 4.48 2.70
CA PHE A 190 0.70 5.51 3.46
C PHE A 190 1.63 6.07 4.53
N THR A 191 1.61 7.39 4.70
CA THR A 191 2.27 8.05 5.84
C THR A 191 1.34 9.07 6.47
N THR A 192 1.44 9.25 7.77
CA THR A 192 0.69 10.26 8.50
C THR A 192 1.59 11.43 8.89
N SER A 193 1.09 12.65 8.83
CA SER A 193 1.80 13.86 9.21
C SER A 193 0.85 14.90 9.76
N GLU A 194 1.33 15.77 10.62
CA GLU A 194 0.59 16.98 11.05
C GLU A 194 0.83 18.16 10.13
N ILE A 195 1.92 18.14 9.37
CA ILE A 195 2.30 19.20 8.44
C ILE A 195 2.29 18.67 7.01
N SER A 196 2.02 19.59 6.07
CA SER A 196 2.15 19.34 4.64
C SER A 196 3.60 19.02 4.30
N PHE A 197 3.81 17.90 3.61
CA PHE A 197 5.13 17.45 3.20
C PHE A 197 5.51 17.99 1.82
N VAL A 198 4.56 18.03 0.87
CA VAL A 198 4.76 18.57 -0.46
C VAL A 198 4.36 20.04 -0.48
N SER A 199 5.24 20.90 -0.95
CA SER A 199 5.03 22.33 -1.11
C SER A 199 5.27 22.78 -2.56
N GLU A 200 4.97 24.01 -2.87
CA GLU A 200 5.30 24.60 -4.19
C GLU A 200 6.80 24.52 -4.52
N LYS A 201 7.65 24.56 -3.48
CA LYS A 201 9.13 24.48 -3.60
C LYS A 201 9.66 23.05 -3.75
N SER A 202 8.81 22.05 -3.55
CA SER A 202 9.22 20.64 -3.70
C SER A 202 9.59 20.31 -5.14
N MET A 203 10.49 19.33 -5.31
CA MET A 203 10.90 18.83 -6.62
C MET A 203 9.70 18.31 -7.42
N ASP A 204 9.62 18.61 -8.70
CA ASP A 204 8.49 18.21 -9.56
C ASP A 204 8.27 16.68 -9.58
N GLY A 205 9.36 15.92 -9.52
CA GLY A 205 9.28 14.48 -9.43
C GLY A 205 8.56 13.95 -8.18
N ILE A 206 8.51 14.72 -7.08
CA ILE A 206 7.75 14.39 -5.87
C ILE A 206 6.30 14.78 -6.05
N LYS A 207 6.02 15.97 -6.57
CA LYS A 207 4.66 16.46 -6.80
C LYS A 207 3.82 15.49 -7.66
N THR A 208 4.46 14.74 -8.54
CA THR A 208 3.81 13.76 -9.43
C THR A 208 3.66 12.37 -8.83
N ARG A 209 4.31 12.05 -7.70
CA ARG A 209 4.36 10.71 -7.11
C ARG A 209 3.83 10.62 -5.68
N VAL A 210 3.72 11.76 -4.99
CA VAL A 210 3.22 11.85 -3.63
C VAL A 210 1.88 12.56 -3.63
N PHE A 211 0.84 11.84 -3.23
CA PHE A 211 -0.52 12.37 -3.11
C PHE A 211 -0.76 12.82 -1.67
N GLN A 212 -0.93 14.11 -1.48
CA GLN A 212 -1.33 14.67 -0.19
C GLN A 212 -2.84 14.68 -0.05
N ILE A 213 -3.30 14.17 1.09
CA ILE A 213 -4.71 14.14 1.47
C ILE A 213 -4.85 14.91 2.78
N ASP A 214 -5.51 16.04 2.72
CA ASP A 214 -5.77 16.95 3.84
C ASP A 214 -7.24 16.98 4.29
N ASP A 215 -8.05 16.09 3.73
CA ASP A 215 -9.45 15.91 4.05
C ASP A 215 -9.71 15.40 5.46
N THR A 216 -10.93 15.63 5.95
CA THR A 216 -11.43 14.95 7.14
C THR A 216 -11.79 13.51 6.79
N LEU A 217 -11.06 12.55 7.38
CA LEU A 217 -11.10 11.13 7.03
C LEU A 217 -12.11 10.33 7.86
N THR A 218 -12.59 10.84 8.98
CA THR A 218 -13.62 10.19 9.80
C THR A 218 -14.82 11.12 9.98
N LYS A 219 -16.02 10.53 10.12
CA LYS A 219 -17.27 11.29 10.30
C LYS A 219 -17.29 12.02 11.64
N ASN A 220 -16.88 11.33 12.71
CA ASN A 220 -16.83 11.80 14.09
C ASN A 220 -15.94 10.87 14.94
N ALA A 221 -15.85 11.10 16.23
CA ALA A 221 -15.05 10.30 17.15
C ALA A 221 -15.58 8.84 17.26
N GLU A 222 -16.89 8.65 17.36
CA GLU A 222 -17.54 7.33 17.44
C GLU A 222 -17.20 6.48 16.20
N ASN A 223 -17.34 7.04 14.99
CA ASN A 223 -16.96 6.38 13.75
C ASN A 223 -15.47 5.95 13.77
N SER A 224 -14.59 6.84 14.26
CA SER A 224 -13.18 6.53 14.40
C SER A 224 -12.91 5.35 15.34
N ASP A 225 -13.59 5.34 16.49
CA ASP A 225 -13.41 4.32 17.53
C ASP A 225 -14.01 2.97 17.10
N ASN A 226 -15.14 2.98 16.41
CA ASN A 226 -15.75 1.79 15.82
C ASN A 226 -14.79 1.14 14.79
N ILE A 227 -14.26 1.93 13.84
CA ILE A 227 -13.31 1.42 12.84
C ILE A 227 -12.08 0.80 13.52
N LYS A 228 -11.47 1.49 14.47
CA LYS A 228 -10.28 1.00 15.18
C LYS A 228 -10.56 -0.29 15.92
N SER A 229 -11.65 -0.32 16.69
CA SER A 229 -12.04 -1.49 17.50
C SER A 229 -12.25 -2.72 16.63
N ILE A 230 -13.04 -2.59 15.55
CA ILE A 230 -13.36 -3.70 14.67
C ILE A 230 -12.14 -4.13 13.85
N ALA A 231 -11.34 -3.19 13.33
CA ALA A 231 -10.11 -3.48 12.60
C ALA A 231 -9.05 -4.19 13.47
N MET A 232 -8.98 -3.87 14.77
CA MET A 232 -8.09 -4.58 15.72
C MET A 232 -8.59 -5.99 16.06
N ALA A 233 -9.86 -6.26 15.92
CA ALA A 233 -10.45 -7.58 16.12
C ALA A 233 -10.46 -8.43 14.83
N ASN A 234 -10.50 -7.79 13.65
CA ASN A 234 -10.63 -8.43 12.34
C ASN A 234 -9.60 -7.83 11.36
N TYR A 235 -8.54 -8.57 11.06
CA TYR A 235 -7.49 -8.12 10.16
C TYR A 235 -6.84 -9.27 9.38
N GLY A 236 -6.26 -8.96 8.21
CA GLY A 236 -5.59 -9.90 7.31
C GLY A 236 -6.53 -10.84 6.56
N VAL A 237 -7.80 -10.94 6.98
CA VAL A 237 -8.80 -11.85 6.40
C VAL A 237 -9.24 -11.41 5.00
N ALA A 238 -9.49 -10.12 4.81
CA ALA A 238 -9.90 -9.57 3.53
C ALA A 238 -8.76 -9.59 2.50
N GLY A 239 -7.56 -9.22 2.92
CA GLY A 239 -6.36 -9.25 2.07
C GLY A 239 -6.01 -10.65 1.59
N ASN A 240 -6.07 -11.66 2.48
CA ASN A 240 -5.84 -13.04 2.11
C ASN A 240 -6.84 -13.50 1.03
N LYS A 241 -8.14 -13.25 1.24
CA LYS A 241 -9.17 -13.60 0.25
C LYS A 241 -8.98 -12.88 -1.08
N TYR A 242 -8.61 -11.61 -1.03
CA TYR A 242 -8.34 -10.81 -2.22
C TYR A 242 -7.12 -11.33 -2.99
N LEU A 243 -6.03 -11.63 -2.32
CA LEU A 243 -4.82 -12.17 -2.95
C LEU A 243 -5.09 -13.55 -3.59
N GLN A 244 -5.89 -14.41 -2.93
CA GLN A 244 -6.32 -15.67 -3.53
C GLN A 244 -7.11 -15.43 -4.82
N MET A 245 -8.06 -14.50 -4.81
CA MET A 245 -8.84 -14.14 -6.00
C MET A 245 -7.94 -13.65 -7.15
N LEU A 246 -6.91 -12.85 -6.87
CA LEU A 246 -5.97 -12.40 -7.89
C LEU A 246 -5.11 -13.54 -8.45
N VAL A 247 -4.64 -14.45 -7.60
CA VAL A 247 -3.89 -15.64 -8.03
C VAL A 247 -4.76 -16.55 -8.90
N ASP A 248 -6.03 -16.75 -8.52
CA ASP A 248 -6.98 -17.58 -9.29
C ASP A 248 -7.27 -16.99 -10.68
N LYS A 249 -7.34 -15.66 -10.78
CA LYS A 249 -7.47 -14.94 -12.07
C LYS A 249 -6.26 -15.12 -12.97
N GLY A 250 -5.07 -15.01 -12.42
CA GLY A 250 -3.83 -15.01 -13.19
C GLY A 250 -3.50 -13.67 -13.85
N GLN A 251 -2.25 -13.55 -14.29
CA GLN A 251 -1.69 -12.29 -14.78
C GLN A 251 -2.41 -11.74 -16.02
N GLU A 252 -2.70 -12.58 -17.00
CA GLU A 252 -3.32 -12.17 -18.28
C GLU A 252 -4.71 -11.56 -18.07
N GLU A 253 -5.53 -12.17 -17.20
CA GLU A 253 -6.86 -11.65 -16.90
C GLU A 253 -6.78 -10.33 -16.12
N ILE A 254 -5.86 -10.22 -15.16
CA ILE A 254 -5.61 -8.98 -14.43
C ILE A 254 -5.21 -7.84 -15.39
N GLU A 255 -4.30 -8.11 -16.32
CA GLU A 255 -3.88 -7.14 -17.35
C GLU A 255 -5.05 -6.72 -18.25
N SER A 256 -5.85 -7.68 -18.68
CA SER A 256 -7.07 -7.41 -19.49
C SER A 256 -8.05 -6.51 -18.75
N ASP A 257 -8.33 -6.81 -17.49
CA ASP A 257 -9.24 -6.01 -16.67
C ASP A 257 -8.69 -4.60 -16.40
N TYR A 258 -7.39 -4.47 -16.16
CA TYR A 258 -6.74 -3.17 -16.06
C TYR A 258 -6.94 -2.34 -17.34
N GLN A 259 -6.73 -2.92 -18.53
CA GLN A 259 -6.90 -2.19 -19.79
C GLN A 259 -8.35 -1.75 -19.99
N LYS A 260 -9.34 -2.58 -19.66
CA LYS A 260 -10.76 -2.21 -19.70
C LYS A 260 -11.07 -1.01 -18.79
N CYS A 261 -10.60 -1.08 -17.54
CA CYS A 261 -10.77 0.01 -16.58
C CYS A 261 -10.09 1.29 -17.03
N LYS A 262 -8.88 1.22 -17.58
CA LYS A 262 -8.13 2.35 -18.11
C LYS A 262 -8.90 3.04 -19.25
N ILE A 263 -9.40 2.27 -20.23
CA ILE A 263 -10.18 2.81 -21.35
C ILE A 263 -11.46 3.47 -20.83
N PHE A 264 -12.18 2.83 -19.92
CA PHE A 264 -13.38 3.39 -19.31
C PHE A 264 -13.11 4.73 -18.62
N PHE A 265 -12.03 4.80 -17.82
CA PHE A 265 -11.67 6.00 -17.08
C PHE A 265 -11.25 7.14 -18.00
N LEU A 266 -10.45 6.87 -19.02
CA LEU A 266 -10.04 7.88 -20.01
C LEU A 266 -11.23 8.44 -20.81
N LYS A 267 -12.21 7.61 -21.16
CA LYS A 267 -13.45 8.08 -21.80
C LYS A 267 -14.24 9.03 -20.89
N ARG A 268 -14.34 8.72 -19.60
CA ARG A 268 -15.03 9.57 -18.60
C ARG A 268 -14.33 10.91 -18.43
N ILE A 269 -13.01 10.93 -18.28
CA ILE A 269 -12.23 12.17 -18.17
C ILE A 269 -12.43 13.04 -19.40
N LYS A 270 -12.36 12.45 -20.61
CA LYS A 270 -12.57 13.21 -21.86
C LYS A 270 -13.96 13.85 -21.92
N ILE A 271 -15.01 13.16 -21.47
CA ILE A 271 -16.37 13.72 -21.40
C ILE A 271 -16.42 14.89 -20.42
N LEU A 272 -15.83 14.75 -19.23
CA LEU A 272 -15.81 15.81 -18.21
C LEU A 272 -15.04 17.05 -18.69
N MET A 273 -13.93 16.88 -19.39
CA MET A 273 -13.15 17.99 -19.94
C MET A 273 -13.94 18.76 -21.02
N ILE A 274 -14.67 18.05 -21.88
CA ILE A 274 -15.51 18.68 -22.93
C ILE A 274 -16.69 19.44 -22.30
N SER A 275 -17.36 18.85 -21.30
CA SER A 275 -18.48 19.50 -20.61
C SER A 275 -18.04 20.71 -19.78
N GLY A 276 -16.85 20.65 -19.17
CA GLY A 276 -16.28 21.79 -18.42
C GLY A 276 -15.89 22.97 -19.29
N SER A 277 -15.41 22.72 -20.51
CA SER A 277 -15.05 23.79 -21.46
C SER A 277 -16.27 24.53 -22.06
N GLN A 278 -17.46 23.92 -22.03
CA GLN A 278 -18.69 24.59 -22.48
C GLN A 278 -19.28 25.51 -21.42
N ASN A 279 -19.01 25.28 -20.12
CA ASN A 279 -19.52 26.13 -19.04
C ASN A 279 -18.66 27.37 -18.75
N THR A 280 -17.51 27.54 -19.40
CA THR A 280 -16.63 28.71 -19.24
C THR A 280 -16.81 29.76 -20.36
N GLN A 281 -17.78 29.58 -21.28
CA GLN A 281 -18.08 30.52 -22.38
C GLN A 281 -19.43 31.24 -22.21
N THR A 282 -20.03 31.16 -21.05
CA THR A 282 -21.17 31.99 -20.64
C THR A 282 -20.74 32.88 -19.44
#